data_697c06268d5a7b23a6c82027e83c888d
#
_entry.id   697c06268d5a7b23a6c82027e83c888d
#
_cell.length_a   1.000
_cell.length_b   1.000
_cell.length_c   1.000
_cell.angle_alpha   90.00
_cell.angle_beta   90.00
_cell.angle_gamma   90.00
#
_symmetry.space_group_name_H-M   'P 1'
#
loop_
_entity.id
_entity.type
_entity.pdbx_description
1 polymer ?
#
loop_
_entity_poly.entity_id
_entity_poly.type
_entity_poly.pdbx_seq_one_letter_code
_entity_poly.pdbx_strand_id
1 'polypeptide(L)'
;MVLKTAHGLRNNPAAQTGNMGAEQRKEMLFWTKEEYQRFAEAMMDKPASFYAFEMLYWCGIREGELLALTPADFDFEAGTVRINKSYQRLHGEDVITTPKTKKSNRTIKMPQFLCEEMQDYLKMQYDLKKKDRLFTITKSYLHHEMDRGAKEAGVKRIRIHDLRHSHISLLIDMGFSAVAIADRVGHESIEITYRYAHLFPSKQAEMADRLDMQRMEG
;
A
#
# COMPACT_ATOMS: atom_id res chain seq x y z
N MET A 1 -27.17 -3.47 1.53
CA MET A 1 -28.46 -4.22 1.54
C MET A 1 -29.56 -3.46 2.28
N VAL A 2 -29.64 -2.14 2.20
CA VAL A 2 -30.60 -1.34 2.98
C VAL A 2 -31.58 -0.54 2.09
N LEU A 3 -31.43 -0.57 0.77
CA LEU A 3 -32.32 0.19 -0.14
C LEU A 3 -33.41 -0.65 -0.84
N LYS A 4 -33.61 -1.92 -0.44
CA LYS A 4 -34.63 -2.78 -1.05
C LYS A 4 -36.04 -2.56 -0.52
N THR A 5 -36.25 -1.83 0.56
CA THR A 5 -37.53 -1.78 1.26
C THR A 5 -38.23 -0.44 1.22
N ALA A 6 -37.59 0.64 0.78
CA ALA A 6 -38.20 1.98 0.90
C ALA A 6 -39.14 2.38 -0.27
N HIS A 7 -39.09 1.73 -1.44
CA HIS A 7 -39.85 2.22 -2.61
C HIS A 7 -40.49 1.13 -3.49
N GLY A 8 -40.65 -0.08 -3.01
CA GLY A 8 -41.38 -1.14 -3.77
C GLY A 8 -40.74 -1.53 -5.12
N LEU A 9 -39.54 -1.10 -5.44
CA LEU A 9 -38.84 -1.42 -6.68
C LEU A 9 -38.27 -2.84 -6.62
N ARG A 10 -38.78 -3.75 -7.43
CA ARG A 10 -38.33 -5.15 -7.54
C ARG A 10 -36.89 -5.28 -8.08
N ASN A 11 -36.38 -4.26 -8.78
CA ASN A 11 -35.04 -4.21 -9.35
C ASN A 11 -34.38 -2.85 -9.08
N ASN A 12 -33.09 -2.82 -8.85
CA ASN A 12 -32.31 -1.59 -8.75
C ASN A 12 -32.05 -1.04 -10.18
N PRO A 13 -32.67 0.06 -10.61
CA PRO A 13 -32.47 0.58 -11.97
C PRO A 13 -31.02 1.01 -12.22
N ALA A 14 -30.27 1.41 -11.19
CA ALA A 14 -28.85 1.76 -11.31
C ALA A 14 -27.95 0.54 -11.61
N ALA A 15 -28.40 -0.67 -11.29
CA ALA A 15 -27.67 -1.90 -11.62
C ALA A 15 -27.88 -2.32 -13.10
N GLN A 16 -28.93 -1.82 -13.75
CA GLN A 16 -29.24 -2.13 -15.15
C GLN A 16 -28.58 -1.16 -16.14
N THR A 17 -28.30 0.07 -15.71
CA THR A 17 -27.73 1.11 -16.58
C THR A 17 -26.22 1.06 -16.72
N GLY A 18 -25.52 0.24 -15.93
CA GLY A 18 -24.05 0.25 -15.90
C GLY A 18 -23.50 1.61 -15.47
N ASN A 19 -22.18 1.75 -15.45
CA ASN A 19 -21.54 3.05 -15.23
C ASN A 19 -21.75 3.94 -16.47
N MET A 20 -22.64 4.92 -16.38
CA MET A 20 -22.79 5.95 -17.41
C MET A 20 -21.62 6.92 -17.31
N GLY A 21 -20.71 6.83 -18.25
CA GLY A 21 -19.56 7.70 -18.42
C GLY A 21 -18.33 6.90 -18.87
N ALA A 22 -17.63 7.38 -19.88
CA ALA A 22 -16.29 6.88 -20.16
C ALA A 22 -15.43 7.16 -18.93
N GLU A 23 -14.95 6.11 -18.24
CA GLU A 23 -13.89 6.27 -17.23
C GLU A 23 -12.69 6.93 -17.92
N GLN A 24 -12.56 8.24 -17.82
CA GLN A 24 -11.26 8.86 -18.05
C GLN A 24 -10.35 8.26 -16.98
N ARG A 25 -9.54 7.28 -17.36
CA ARG A 25 -8.53 6.71 -16.50
C ARG A 25 -7.60 7.84 -16.11
N LYS A 26 -7.78 8.38 -14.89
CA LYS A 26 -6.84 9.32 -14.32
C LYS A 26 -5.49 8.60 -14.28
N GLU A 27 -4.49 9.26 -14.82
CA GLU A 27 -3.12 8.78 -14.80
C GLU A 27 -2.73 8.38 -13.37
N MET A 28 -2.19 7.16 -13.19
CA MET A 28 -1.73 6.70 -11.90
C MET A 28 -0.43 7.42 -11.57
N LEU A 29 -0.49 8.32 -10.59
CA LEU A 29 0.70 8.98 -10.09
C LEU A 29 1.46 8.02 -9.17
N PHE A 30 2.77 8.01 -9.30
CA PHE A 30 3.68 7.31 -8.39
C PHE A 30 5.03 8.03 -8.33
N TRP A 31 5.78 7.78 -7.28
CA TRP A 31 7.17 8.20 -7.15
C TRP A 31 8.12 7.09 -7.59
N THR A 32 9.23 7.49 -8.21
CA THR A 32 10.39 6.62 -8.35
C THR A 32 11.05 6.42 -6.99
N LYS A 33 12.00 5.49 -6.91
CA LYS A 33 12.78 5.26 -5.69
C LYS A 33 13.52 6.53 -5.25
N GLU A 34 14.12 7.25 -6.19
CA GLU A 34 14.88 8.48 -5.93
C GLU A 34 13.96 9.64 -5.47
N GLU A 35 12.76 9.75 -6.03
CA GLU A 35 11.76 10.72 -5.58
C GLU A 35 11.33 10.41 -4.14
N TYR A 36 11.09 9.14 -3.82
CA TYR A 36 10.74 8.72 -2.48
C TYR A 36 11.87 8.96 -1.47
N GLN A 37 13.12 8.64 -1.81
CA GLN A 37 14.27 8.85 -0.93
C GLN A 37 14.42 10.33 -0.55
N ARG A 38 14.31 11.25 -1.50
CA ARG A 38 14.31 12.69 -1.21
C ARG A 38 13.17 13.11 -0.28
N PHE A 39 11.99 12.53 -0.49
CA PHE A 39 10.86 12.77 0.39
C PHE A 39 11.10 12.22 1.80
N ALA A 40 11.64 11.01 1.94
CA ALA A 40 11.94 10.40 3.23
C ALA A 40 12.97 11.22 4.02
N GLU A 41 14.01 11.75 3.36
CA GLU A 41 14.98 12.67 3.97
C GLU A 41 14.30 13.91 4.56
N ALA A 42 13.34 14.51 3.84
CA ALA A 42 12.58 15.65 4.32
C ALA A 42 11.61 15.32 5.48
N MET A 43 11.41 14.02 5.81
CA MET A 43 10.55 13.57 6.92
C MET A 43 11.33 13.23 8.19
N MET A 44 12.67 13.19 8.15
CA MET A 44 13.50 12.73 9.27
C MET A 44 13.38 13.59 10.54
N ASP A 45 12.96 14.85 10.39
CA ASP A 45 12.70 15.76 11.52
C ASP A 45 11.48 15.37 12.37
N LYS A 46 10.60 14.48 11.86
CA LYS A 46 9.38 14.03 12.50
C LYS A 46 9.26 12.51 12.51
N PRO A 47 9.76 11.83 13.55
CA PRO A 47 9.81 10.36 13.59
C PRO A 47 8.47 9.68 13.27
N ALA A 48 7.34 10.15 13.81
CA ALA A 48 6.04 9.55 13.53
C ALA A 48 5.66 9.61 12.03
N SER A 49 6.03 10.69 11.33
CA SER A 49 5.83 10.83 9.89
C SER A 49 6.79 9.95 9.12
N PHE A 50 8.08 10.00 9.43
CA PHE A 50 9.12 9.23 8.77
C PHE A 50 8.77 7.73 8.77
N TYR A 51 8.60 7.11 9.94
CA TYR A 51 8.30 5.68 10.05
C TYR A 51 6.94 5.29 9.45
N ALA A 52 5.93 6.19 9.50
CA ALA A 52 4.65 5.95 8.85
C ALA A 52 4.80 5.87 7.31
N PHE A 53 5.56 6.78 6.71
CA PHE A 53 5.81 6.79 5.27
C PHE A 53 6.72 5.63 4.84
N GLU A 54 7.74 5.25 5.62
CA GLU A 54 8.56 4.06 5.40
C GLU A 54 7.70 2.80 5.30
N MET A 55 6.78 2.60 6.24
CA MET A 55 5.85 1.46 6.21
C MET A 55 4.93 1.50 4.99
N LEU A 56 4.40 2.68 4.62
CA LEU A 56 3.50 2.83 3.46
C LEU A 56 4.23 2.52 2.15
N TYR A 57 5.45 3.02 1.99
CA TYR A 57 6.21 2.85 0.77
C TYR A 57 6.80 1.43 0.65
N TRP A 58 7.54 0.95 1.66
CA TRP A 58 8.28 -0.31 1.56
C TRP A 58 7.43 -1.57 1.77
N CYS A 59 6.26 -1.45 2.41
CA CYS A 59 5.31 -2.55 2.53
C CYS A 59 4.12 -2.44 1.58
N GLY A 60 3.88 -1.27 0.97
CA GLY A 60 2.75 -1.03 0.08
C GLY A 60 1.39 -1.22 0.77
N ILE A 61 1.32 -1.02 2.09
CA ILE A 61 0.08 -1.14 2.87
C ILE A 61 -0.85 0.06 2.66
N ARG A 62 -2.13 -0.12 2.96
CA ARG A 62 -3.10 0.97 2.90
C ARG A 62 -2.98 1.88 4.13
N GLU A 63 -3.32 3.17 3.97
CA GLU A 63 -3.30 4.14 5.08
C GLU A 63 -4.09 3.67 6.31
N GLY A 64 -5.27 3.10 6.11
CA GLY A 64 -6.07 2.55 7.22
C GLY A 64 -5.44 1.30 7.87
N GLU A 65 -4.70 0.49 7.11
CA GLU A 65 -3.93 -0.65 7.61
C GLU A 65 -2.77 -0.15 8.48
N LEU A 66 -2.01 0.85 8.01
CA LEU A 66 -0.94 1.51 8.77
C LEU A 66 -1.45 2.02 10.12
N LEU A 67 -2.52 2.83 10.10
CA LEU A 67 -3.07 3.46 11.31
C LEU A 67 -3.69 2.47 12.29
N ALA A 68 -3.89 1.21 11.89
CA ALA A 68 -4.37 0.13 12.74
C ALA A 68 -3.24 -0.72 13.34
N LEU A 69 -1.98 -0.55 12.90
CA LEU A 69 -0.86 -1.36 13.38
C LEU A 69 -0.63 -1.19 14.87
N THR A 70 -0.29 -2.30 15.51
CA THR A 70 0.09 -2.39 16.93
C THR A 70 1.42 -3.12 17.06
N PRO A 71 2.17 -2.99 18.17
CA PRO A 71 3.39 -3.77 18.38
C PRO A 71 3.21 -5.28 18.22
N ALA A 72 2.03 -5.81 18.54
CA ALA A 72 1.71 -7.24 18.41
C ALA A 72 1.58 -7.74 16.95
N ASP A 73 1.58 -6.84 15.98
CA ASP A 73 1.52 -7.22 14.57
C ASP A 73 2.91 -7.51 13.98
N PHE A 74 3.98 -7.13 14.68
CA PHE A 74 5.36 -7.31 14.24
C PHE A 74 5.97 -8.58 14.84
N ASP A 75 6.61 -9.37 14.00
CA ASP A 75 7.49 -10.46 14.39
C ASP A 75 8.89 -10.12 13.83
N PHE A 76 9.74 -9.55 14.68
CA PHE A 76 11.08 -9.11 14.29
C PHE A 76 12.07 -10.24 14.14
N GLU A 77 11.84 -11.40 14.78
CA GLU A 77 12.64 -12.60 14.58
C GLU A 77 12.40 -13.17 13.18
N ALA A 78 11.12 -13.31 12.82
CA ALA A 78 10.74 -13.70 11.48
C ALA A 78 10.88 -12.55 10.45
N GLY A 79 11.09 -11.29 10.87
CA GLY A 79 11.14 -10.11 10.01
C GLY A 79 9.82 -9.88 9.25
N THR A 80 8.68 -10.01 9.92
CA THR A 80 7.36 -9.91 9.28
C THR A 80 6.43 -8.95 10.00
N VAL A 81 5.45 -8.41 9.26
CA VAL A 81 4.33 -7.64 9.79
C VAL A 81 3.01 -8.24 9.30
N ARG A 82 2.07 -8.41 10.23
CA ARG A 82 0.74 -8.95 9.96
C ARG A 82 -0.27 -7.83 9.72
N ILE A 83 -0.91 -7.85 8.56
CA ILE A 83 -1.96 -6.91 8.16
C ILE A 83 -3.31 -7.61 8.25
N ASN A 84 -4.05 -7.37 9.31
CA ASN A 84 -5.31 -8.05 9.59
C ASN A 84 -6.42 -7.12 10.10
N LYS A 85 -6.21 -5.81 10.08
CA LYS A 85 -7.15 -4.81 10.54
C LYS A 85 -6.96 -3.48 9.81
N SER A 86 -7.96 -2.63 9.87
CA SER A 86 -7.94 -1.29 9.28
C SER A 86 -8.63 -0.31 10.21
N TYR A 87 -8.03 0.86 10.36
CA TYR A 87 -8.54 1.96 11.14
C TYR A 87 -9.32 2.94 10.25
N GLN A 88 -10.42 3.42 10.79
CA GLN A 88 -11.16 4.56 10.25
C GLN A 88 -11.77 5.37 11.40
N ARG A 89 -12.01 6.65 11.18
CA ARG A 89 -12.74 7.51 12.11
C ARG A 89 -14.13 7.78 11.55
N LEU A 90 -15.16 7.35 12.27
CA LEU A 90 -16.56 7.50 11.86
C LEU A 90 -17.30 8.29 12.94
N HIS A 91 -17.97 9.37 12.57
CA HIS A 91 -18.76 10.21 13.49
C HIS A 91 -17.98 10.67 14.72
N GLY A 92 -16.65 10.90 14.57
CA GLY A 92 -15.79 11.31 15.68
C GLY A 92 -15.20 10.16 16.51
N GLU A 93 -15.62 8.91 16.28
CA GLU A 93 -15.16 7.72 16.99
C GLU A 93 -14.12 6.93 16.17
N ASP A 94 -13.15 6.38 16.88
CA ASP A 94 -12.12 5.52 16.31
C ASP A 94 -12.66 4.10 16.17
N VAL A 95 -12.70 3.58 14.93
CA VAL A 95 -13.22 2.26 14.60
C VAL A 95 -12.13 1.40 13.98
N ILE A 96 -11.85 0.26 14.60
CA ILE A 96 -10.99 -0.79 14.03
C ILE A 96 -11.88 -1.86 13.41
N THR A 97 -11.70 -2.11 12.13
CA THR A 97 -12.43 -3.14 11.39
C THR A 97 -11.51 -4.26 10.95
N THR A 98 -12.05 -5.46 10.85
CA THR A 98 -11.38 -6.56 10.15
C THR A 98 -11.41 -6.32 8.62
N PRO A 99 -10.45 -6.84 7.87
CA PRO A 99 -10.46 -6.73 6.42
C PRO A 99 -11.72 -7.33 5.80
N LYS A 100 -12.24 -6.68 4.76
CA LYS A 100 -13.45 -7.14 4.07
C LYS A 100 -13.26 -8.46 3.31
N THR A 101 -12.03 -8.82 2.96
CA THR A 101 -11.71 -10.02 2.18
C THR A 101 -10.59 -10.82 2.83
N LYS A 102 -10.57 -12.14 2.55
CA LYS A 102 -9.51 -13.04 3.05
C LYS A 102 -8.12 -12.61 2.58
N LYS A 103 -7.97 -12.13 1.35
CA LYS A 103 -6.68 -11.68 0.78
C LYS A 103 -6.15 -10.40 1.42
N SER A 104 -7.00 -9.59 2.02
CA SER A 104 -6.57 -8.42 2.78
C SER A 104 -5.93 -8.79 4.11
N ASN A 105 -6.20 -10.00 4.64
CA ASN A 105 -5.49 -10.56 5.79
C ASN A 105 -4.24 -11.28 5.28
N ARG A 106 -3.07 -10.68 5.51
CA ARG A 106 -1.80 -11.15 4.97
C ARG A 106 -0.64 -10.86 5.91
N THR A 107 0.44 -11.60 5.76
CA THR A 107 1.72 -11.34 6.40
C THR A 107 2.71 -10.87 5.34
N ILE A 108 3.39 -9.78 5.60
CA ILE A 108 4.38 -9.18 4.70
C ILE A 108 5.76 -9.38 5.29
N LYS A 109 6.69 -9.96 4.53
CA LYS A 109 8.11 -9.97 4.86
C LYS A 109 8.66 -8.56 4.65
N MET A 110 9.19 -7.96 5.71
CA MET A 110 9.81 -6.64 5.66
C MET A 110 11.28 -6.76 5.22
N PRO A 111 11.82 -5.76 4.51
CA PRO A 111 13.26 -5.62 4.35
C PRO A 111 13.95 -5.49 5.72
N GLN A 112 15.19 -5.95 5.83
CA GLN A 112 15.92 -5.95 7.10
C GLN A 112 16.07 -4.53 7.68
N PHE A 113 16.43 -3.56 6.85
CA PHE A 113 16.55 -2.17 7.31
C PHE A 113 15.24 -1.64 7.92
N LEU A 114 14.09 -1.98 7.31
CA LEU A 114 12.79 -1.55 7.84
C LEU A 114 12.45 -2.23 9.16
N CYS A 115 12.89 -3.48 9.37
CA CYS A 115 12.75 -4.15 10.66
C CYS A 115 13.54 -3.41 11.75
N GLU A 116 14.77 -3.01 11.45
CA GLU A 116 15.64 -2.26 12.36
C GLU A 116 15.05 -0.89 12.68
N GLU A 117 14.62 -0.15 11.67
CA GLU A 117 13.93 1.14 11.82
C GLU A 117 12.68 1.03 12.68
N MET A 118 11.83 0.03 12.43
CA MET A 118 10.62 -0.16 13.22
C MET A 118 10.90 -0.58 14.67
N GLN A 119 11.95 -1.34 14.92
CA GLN A 119 12.43 -1.63 16.29
C GLN A 119 12.85 -0.35 17.00
N ASP A 120 13.59 0.52 16.31
CA ASP A 120 14.02 1.79 16.88
C ASP A 120 12.84 2.72 17.14
N TYR A 121 11.89 2.78 16.23
CA TYR A 121 10.65 3.54 16.45
C TYR A 121 9.87 3.04 17.66
N LEU A 122 9.77 1.73 17.85
CA LEU A 122 9.11 1.14 19.03
C LEU A 122 9.82 1.50 20.34
N LYS A 123 11.17 1.53 20.34
CA LYS A 123 11.95 1.96 21.53
C LYS A 123 11.72 3.43 21.90
N MET A 124 11.39 4.27 20.92
CA MET A 124 11.09 5.69 21.15
C MET A 124 9.72 5.91 21.81
N GLN A 125 8.84 4.89 21.80
CA GLN A 125 7.48 5.04 22.34
C GLN A 125 7.47 4.83 23.85
N TYR A 126 6.89 5.79 24.58
CA TYR A 126 6.72 5.67 26.02
C TYR A 126 5.41 4.95 26.36
N ASP A 127 5.46 3.96 27.26
CA ASP A 127 4.31 3.19 27.79
C ASP A 127 3.38 2.56 26.71
N LEU A 128 3.90 2.29 25.51
CA LEU A 128 3.15 1.66 24.43
C LEU A 128 2.91 0.17 24.73
N LYS A 129 1.65 -0.22 24.89
CA LYS A 129 1.26 -1.61 25.15
C LYS A 129 1.17 -2.39 23.83
N LYS A 130 1.29 -3.73 23.90
CA LYS A 130 1.26 -4.62 22.74
C LYS A 130 0.04 -4.46 21.81
N LYS A 131 -1.10 -3.99 22.36
CA LYS A 131 -2.35 -3.83 21.61
C LYS A 131 -2.72 -2.38 21.30
N ASP A 132 -1.92 -1.43 21.75
CA ASP A 132 -2.16 -0.02 21.44
C ASP A 132 -1.77 0.28 19.98
N ARG A 133 -2.45 1.24 19.37
CA ARG A 133 -2.08 1.67 18.01
C ARG A 133 -0.69 2.31 18.03
N LEU A 134 0.19 1.81 17.17
CA LEU A 134 1.55 2.34 17.05
C LEU A 134 1.55 3.77 16.46
N PHE A 135 0.70 4.02 15.48
CA PHE A 135 0.54 5.32 14.85
C PHE A 135 -0.76 5.97 15.30
N THR A 136 -0.68 6.82 16.33
CA THR A 136 -1.84 7.57 16.88
C THR A 136 -2.16 8.85 16.11
N ILE A 137 -1.44 9.09 15.00
CA ILE A 137 -1.68 10.19 14.07
C ILE A 137 -2.98 9.99 13.27
N THR A 138 -3.49 11.08 12.67
CA THR A 138 -4.71 11.06 11.86
C THR A 138 -4.39 11.00 10.36
N LYS A 139 -5.38 10.63 9.55
CA LYS A 139 -5.27 10.73 8.09
C LYS A 139 -4.97 12.16 7.64
N SER A 140 -5.66 13.13 8.22
CA SER A 140 -5.42 14.55 7.91
C SER A 140 -3.97 14.97 8.20
N TYR A 141 -3.40 14.48 9.31
CA TYR A 141 -2.00 14.71 9.63
C TYR A 141 -1.07 14.16 8.52
N LEU A 142 -1.27 12.90 8.08
CA LEU A 142 -0.48 12.31 7.00
C LEU A 142 -0.60 13.10 5.70
N HIS A 143 -1.80 13.60 5.37
CA HIS A 143 -1.98 14.44 4.19
C HIS A 143 -1.20 15.76 4.28
N HIS A 144 -1.22 16.43 5.45
CA HIS A 144 -0.44 17.66 5.66
C HIS A 144 1.07 17.39 5.59
N GLU A 145 1.55 16.29 6.17
CA GLU A 145 2.96 15.92 6.09
C GLU A 145 3.37 15.52 4.67
N MET A 146 2.49 14.87 3.91
CA MET A 146 2.72 14.62 2.49
C MET A 146 2.88 15.94 1.69
N ASP A 147 2.04 16.93 1.95
CA ASP A 147 2.11 18.24 1.30
C ASP A 147 3.42 18.97 1.67
N ARG A 148 3.77 18.97 2.96
CA ARG A 148 5.00 19.58 3.48
C ARG A 148 6.24 18.93 2.85
N GLY A 149 6.36 17.60 2.98
CA GLY A 149 7.53 16.87 2.55
C GLY A 149 7.70 16.86 1.03
N ALA A 150 6.62 16.74 0.26
CA ALA A 150 6.71 16.84 -1.19
C ALA A 150 7.23 18.20 -1.66
N LYS A 151 6.81 19.28 -1.00
CA LYS A 151 7.28 20.64 -1.26
C LYS A 151 8.76 20.79 -0.89
N GLU A 152 9.16 20.32 0.28
CA GLU A 152 10.53 20.43 0.80
C GLU A 152 11.51 19.59 -0.05
N ALA A 153 11.12 18.39 -0.41
CA ALA A 153 11.91 17.48 -1.26
C ALA A 153 11.95 17.89 -2.74
N GLY A 154 11.12 18.86 -3.18
CA GLY A 154 11.00 19.24 -4.58
C GLY A 154 10.49 18.10 -5.47
N VAL A 155 9.60 17.26 -4.94
CA VAL A 155 8.98 16.18 -5.71
C VAL A 155 7.51 16.48 -5.99
N LYS A 156 6.95 15.87 -7.04
CA LYS A 156 5.51 16.03 -7.34
C LYS A 156 4.66 15.54 -6.18
N ARG A 157 3.61 16.27 -5.84
CA ARG A 157 2.64 15.85 -4.83
C ARG A 157 1.83 14.66 -5.35
N ILE A 158 1.80 13.56 -4.61
CA ILE A 158 0.95 12.40 -4.86
C ILE A 158 0.02 12.13 -3.67
N ARG A 159 -1.03 11.33 -3.83
CA ARG A 159 -1.90 10.95 -2.70
C ARG A 159 -1.20 9.91 -1.82
N ILE A 160 -1.62 9.79 -0.56
CA ILE A 160 -1.11 8.74 0.35
C ILE A 160 -1.26 7.34 -0.28
N HIS A 161 -2.39 7.08 -0.94
CA HIS A 161 -2.62 5.80 -1.62
C HIS A 161 -1.66 5.55 -2.79
N ASP A 162 -1.14 6.60 -3.41
CA ASP A 162 -0.22 6.49 -4.54
C ASP A 162 1.18 6.01 -4.12
N LEU A 163 1.51 6.03 -2.81
CA LEU A 163 2.70 5.34 -2.28
C LEU A 163 2.63 3.83 -2.50
N ARG A 164 1.44 3.26 -2.42
CA ARG A 164 1.23 1.86 -2.78
C ARG A 164 1.37 1.63 -4.28
N HIS A 165 1.00 2.59 -5.12
CA HIS A 165 1.29 2.55 -6.57
C HIS A 165 2.80 2.61 -6.81
N SER A 166 3.51 3.46 -6.06
CA SER A 166 4.98 3.55 -6.10
C SER A 166 5.64 2.24 -5.71
N HIS A 167 5.18 1.59 -4.64
CA HIS A 167 5.66 0.26 -4.23
C HIS A 167 5.47 -0.80 -5.32
N ILE A 168 4.28 -0.84 -5.94
CA ILE A 168 3.98 -1.79 -7.01
C ILE A 168 4.87 -1.51 -8.22
N SER A 169 5.04 -0.24 -8.62
CA SER A 169 5.91 0.15 -9.72
C SER A 169 7.36 -0.27 -9.48
N LEU A 170 7.86 -0.05 -8.26
CA LEU A 170 9.21 -0.49 -7.87
C LEU A 170 9.38 -2.01 -7.98
N LEU A 171 8.41 -2.80 -7.53
CA LEU A 171 8.47 -4.26 -7.62
C LEU A 171 8.40 -4.75 -9.08
N ILE A 172 7.66 -4.06 -9.93
CA ILE A 172 7.62 -4.35 -11.37
C ILE A 172 8.98 -4.07 -12.00
N ASP A 173 9.60 -2.94 -11.69
CA ASP A 173 10.93 -2.57 -12.18
C ASP A 173 12.00 -3.57 -11.72
N MET A 174 11.89 -4.09 -10.51
CA MET A 174 12.72 -5.19 -9.98
C MET A 174 12.44 -6.56 -10.63
N GLY A 175 11.48 -6.67 -11.55
CA GLY A 175 11.17 -7.89 -12.31
C GLY A 175 10.26 -8.90 -11.61
N PHE A 176 9.60 -8.54 -10.51
CA PHE A 176 8.65 -9.44 -9.84
C PHE A 176 7.38 -9.64 -10.66
N SER A 177 6.81 -10.85 -10.58
CA SER A 177 5.58 -11.20 -11.30
C SER A 177 4.36 -10.49 -10.72
N ALA A 178 3.34 -10.25 -11.55
CA ALA A 178 2.08 -9.67 -11.13
C ALA A 178 1.38 -10.48 -10.03
N VAL A 179 1.56 -11.80 -10.01
CA VAL A 179 1.00 -12.70 -8.97
C VAL A 179 1.68 -12.43 -7.63
N ALA A 180 3.02 -12.42 -7.59
CA ALA A 180 3.77 -12.16 -6.37
C ALA A 180 3.47 -10.77 -5.80
N ILE A 181 3.35 -9.76 -6.66
CA ILE A 181 2.98 -8.40 -6.28
C ILE A 181 1.55 -8.37 -5.71
N ALA A 182 0.59 -9.02 -6.38
CA ALA A 182 -0.80 -9.07 -5.92
C ALA A 182 -0.93 -9.69 -4.52
N ASP A 183 -0.21 -10.78 -4.26
CA ASP A 183 -0.19 -11.45 -2.95
C ASP A 183 0.40 -10.54 -1.88
N ARG A 184 1.55 -9.91 -2.15
CA ARG A 184 2.23 -9.00 -1.22
C ARG A 184 1.35 -7.83 -0.81
N VAL A 185 0.73 -7.17 -1.78
CA VAL A 185 -0.09 -5.99 -1.49
C VAL A 185 -1.53 -6.36 -1.09
N GLY A 186 -1.96 -7.61 -1.22
CA GLY A 186 -3.32 -8.07 -0.90
C GLY A 186 -4.35 -7.51 -1.88
N HIS A 187 -4.13 -7.68 -3.18
CA HIS A 187 -5.14 -7.42 -4.19
C HIS A 187 -6.17 -8.57 -4.21
N GLU A 188 -7.43 -8.20 -4.22
CA GLU A 188 -8.54 -9.16 -4.25
C GLU A 188 -8.55 -9.97 -5.55
N SER A 189 -8.24 -9.30 -6.66
CA SER A 189 -8.08 -9.87 -7.98
C SER A 189 -6.75 -9.44 -8.59
N ILE A 190 -6.11 -10.34 -9.36
CA ILE A 190 -4.91 -10.04 -10.11
C ILE A 190 -5.15 -8.95 -11.18
N GLU A 191 -6.39 -8.81 -11.65
CA GLU A 191 -6.78 -7.77 -12.60
C GLU A 191 -6.46 -6.36 -12.09
N ILE A 192 -6.48 -6.16 -10.75
CA ILE A 192 -6.08 -4.90 -10.13
C ILE A 192 -4.58 -4.65 -10.40
N THR A 193 -3.74 -5.68 -10.33
CA THR A 193 -2.31 -5.59 -10.64
C THR A 193 -2.07 -5.40 -12.15
N TYR A 194 -2.89 -5.96 -12.99
CA TYR A 194 -2.79 -5.76 -14.45
C TYR A 194 -3.10 -4.32 -14.91
N ARG A 195 -3.67 -3.47 -14.06
CA ARG A 195 -3.76 -2.02 -14.35
C ARG A 195 -2.38 -1.38 -14.53
N TYR A 196 -1.34 -2.01 -14.03
CA TYR A 196 0.06 -1.62 -14.19
C TYR A 196 0.75 -2.36 -15.35
N ALA A 197 0.00 -3.07 -16.19
CA ALA A 197 0.58 -3.91 -17.29
C ALA A 197 1.53 -3.12 -18.20
N HIS A 198 1.26 -1.82 -18.40
CA HIS A 198 2.07 -0.92 -19.20
C HIS A 198 3.46 -0.63 -18.59
N LEU A 199 3.66 -0.90 -17.30
CA LEU A 199 4.95 -0.76 -16.60
C LEU A 199 5.81 -2.04 -16.69
N PHE A 200 5.20 -3.20 -17.03
CA PHE A 200 5.97 -4.43 -17.19
C PHE A 200 6.80 -4.37 -18.47
N PRO A 201 8.13 -4.61 -18.40
CA PRO A 201 8.97 -4.61 -19.57
C PRO A 201 8.57 -5.74 -20.51
N SER A 202 8.69 -5.51 -21.80
CA SER A 202 8.56 -6.58 -22.81
C SER A 202 9.74 -7.53 -22.68
N LYS A 203 9.45 -8.82 -22.50
CA LYS A 203 10.45 -9.88 -22.39
C LYS A 203 10.55 -10.74 -23.65
N GLN A 204 10.04 -10.27 -24.79
CA GLN A 204 10.00 -11.06 -26.02
C GLN A 204 11.40 -11.46 -26.50
N ALA A 205 12.35 -10.52 -26.49
CA ALA A 205 13.74 -10.82 -26.87
C ALA A 205 14.38 -11.82 -25.88
N GLU A 206 14.26 -11.55 -24.56
CA GLU A 206 14.78 -12.44 -23.51
C GLU A 206 14.19 -13.86 -23.62
N MET A 207 12.88 -13.97 -23.94
CA MET A 207 12.23 -15.27 -24.16
C MET A 207 12.83 -16.00 -25.38
N ALA A 208 13.05 -15.30 -26.48
CA ALA A 208 13.65 -15.89 -27.68
C ALA A 208 15.07 -16.38 -27.41
N ASP A 209 15.90 -15.55 -26.80
CA ASP A 209 17.28 -15.89 -26.44
C ASP A 209 17.35 -17.12 -25.52
N ARG A 210 16.49 -17.19 -24.52
CA ARG A 210 16.43 -18.34 -23.59
C ARG A 210 15.96 -19.62 -24.30
N LEU A 211 15.02 -19.51 -25.21
CA LEU A 211 14.57 -20.67 -26.01
C LEU A 211 15.69 -21.19 -26.93
N ASP A 212 16.48 -20.31 -27.51
CA ASP A 212 17.63 -20.69 -28.31
C ASP A 212 18.70 -21.40 -27.47
N MET A 213 19.01 -20.87 -26.26
CA MET A 213 19.94 -21.52 -25.32
C MET A 213 19.47 -22.93 -24.94
N GLN A 214 18.19 -23.08 -24.59
CA GLN A 214 17.61 -24.38 -24.18
C GLN A 214 17.71 -25.42 -25.30
N ARG A 215 17.64 -25.01 -26.57
CA ARG A 215 17.80 -25.89 -27.75
C ARG A 215 19.26 -26.32 -27.96
N MET A 216 20.23 -25.50 -27.57
CA MET A 216 21.65 -25.81 -27.74
C MET A 216 22.19 -26.72 -26.62
N GLU A 217 21.54 -26.77 -25.48
CA GLU A 217 21.93 -27.60 -24.31
C GLU A 217 21.36 -29.04 -24.35
N GLY A 218 20.49 -29.39 -25.31
CA GLY A 218 19.88 -30.72 -25.52
C GLY A 218 20.47 -31.43 -26.75
#